data_bb3f05ae24da30132d5c490240ed55b1
#
_entry.id   bb3f05ae24da30132d5c490240ed55b1
#
_cell.length_a   1.000
_cell.length_b   1.000
_cell.length_c   1.000
_cell.angle_alpha   90.00
_cell.angle_beta   90.00
_cell.angle_gamma   90.00
#
_symmetry.space_group_name_H-M   'P 1'
#
loop_
_entity.id
_entity.type
_entity.pdbx_description
1 polymer ?
#
loop_
_entity_poly.entity_id
_entity_poly.type
_entity_poly.pdbx_seq_one_letter_code
_entity_poly.pdbx_strand_id
1 'polypeptide(L)'
;MKRKSCTVARSHQVESVPALRRLPLVDLLVDTRTELLELAIRSGMQVFATMWEEDRVALCGARYAHEPDREASRAGRVASEVVLGGRKVCVQRPRVRAKGHEVALPTFQTMAATDPLDRRAVEQMLIGVATRQYARSLDPAPAGVTSRSTSKSAVSRRFVARTAAHLDAWQSTPLDGLDLVALLIDGVHVAEHCLVVALDIDATGRKHALGIWDGSTENTALCQSLLANLQSRGLPTDRSLLVLLDGSKALRKAVTQIFGEAALVQRCQVHKQRNVLDHLPDRQRASVQAILQRAYRATAGAPARRLLHDLARRLETDHPSAAESVREGLDETLTVLTLGVSDRLRRTLATTNAAESLISRTRHVGRNVKRWRSGRMILRWVGAGVLEAVKGFRRLKGSADMPKLVAALRARDQQLGLVSAEENVA
;
A
#
# COMPACT_ATOMS: atom_id res chain seq x y z
N MET A 1 27.82 7.11 27.30
CA MET A 1 26.45 6.57 27.38
C MET A 1 26.44 5.36 28.29
N LYS A 2 25.84 5.47 29.50
CA LYS A 2 25.78 4.36 30.48
C LYS A 2 24.81 3.29 29.95
N ARG A 3 25.30 2.06 29.70
CA ARG A 3 24.47 0.87 29.46
C ARG A 3 23.72 0.58 30.75
N LYS A 4 22.39 0.73 30.75
CA LYS A 4 21.55 0.23 31.84
C LYS A 4 21.58 -1.30 31.78
N SER A 5 22.13 -1.93 32.84
CA SER A 5 22.16 -3.38 32.98
C SER A 5 20.74 -3.92 33.13
N CYS A 6 20.46 -5.00 32.43
CA CYS A 6 19.22 -5.77 32.61
C CYS A 6 19.40 -6.66 33.86
N THR A 7 18.72 -6.31 34.94
CA THR A 7 18.76 -7.11 36.20
C THR A 7 17.52 -8.00 36.22
N VAL A 8 17.70 -9.30 36.27
CA VAL A 8 16.61 -10.28 36.42
C VAL A 8 16.39 -10.53 37.92
N ALA A 9 15.18 -10.26 38.38
CA ALA A 9 14.80 -10.60 39.75
C ALA A 9 14.78 -12.13 39.95
N ARG A 10 15.33 -12.60 41.07
CA ARG A 10 15.29 -14.01 41.47
C ARG A 10 13.86 -14.44 41.79
N SER A 11 13.48 -15.59 41.27
CA SER A 11 12.18 -16.23 41.52
C SER A 11 11.91 -16.47 43.00
N HIS A 12 10.82 -15.93 43.50
CA HIS A 12 10.26 -16.31 44.78
C HIS A 12 8.93 -17.04 44.57
N GLN A 13 8.86 -18.16 45.27
CA GLN A 13 7.73 -18.90 45.84
C GLN A 13 6.40 -18.97 45.03
N VAL A 14 5.97 -20.21 44.91
CA VAL A 14 4.60 -20.57 44.51
C VAL A 14 3.66 -20.09 45.62
N GLU A 15 2.93 -19.00 45.34
CA GLU A 15 1.85 -18.58 46.22
C GLU A 15 0.56 -19.33 45.85
N SER A 16 -0.15 -19.71 46.91
CA SER A 16 -1.42 -20.40 46.91
C SER A 16 -2.50 -19.64 46.10
N VAL A 17 -3.29 -20.38 45.35
CA VAL A 17 -4.44 -19.88 44.55
C VAL A 17 -5.46 -19.19 45.48
N PRO A 18 -5.78 -17.91 45.32
CA PRO A 18 -6.80 -17.24 46.10
C PRO A 18 -8.20 -17.70 45.71
N ALA A 19 -9.09 -17.80 46.66
CA ALA A 19 -10.48 -18.20 46.51
C ALA A 19 -11.21 -17.31 45.48
N LEU A 20 -12.00 -17.92 44.57
CA LEU A 20 -12.85 -17.31 43.55
C LEU A 20 -13.81 -16.29 44.20
N ARG A 21 -13.51 -14.98 44.07
CA ARG A 21 -14.47 -13.91 44.24
C ARG A 21 -15.36 -13.86 42.96
N ARG A 22 -16.68 -13.77 43.13
CA ARG A 22 -17.61 -13.50 42.00
C ARG A 22 -17.34 -12.11 41.47
N LEU A 23 -16.57 -12.03 40.40
CA LEU A 23 -16.34 -10.80 39.63
C LEU A 23 -17.48 -10.61 38.63
N PRO A 24 -17.86 -9.37 38.27
CA PRO A 24 -18.75 -9.10 37.17
C PRO A 24 -18.21 -9.75 35.87
N LEU A 25 -19.10 -10.19 35.00
CA LEU A 25 -18.72 -10.95 33.79
C LEU A 25 -17.70 -10.20 32.90
N VAL A 26 -17.74 -8.87 32.89
CA VAL A 26 -16.82 -8.02 32.15
C VAL A 26 -15.42 -8.07 32.77
N ASP A 27 -15.32 -8.01 34.10
CA ASP A 27 -14.01 -8.07 34.79
C ASP A 27 -13.41 -9.48 34.65
N LEU A 28 -14.23 -10.52 34.69
CA LEU A 28 -13.81 -11.90 34.44
C LEU A 28 -13.26 -12.07 33.01
N LEU A 29 -13.88 -11.48 32.00
CA LEU A 29 -13.41 -11.53 30.60
C LEU A 29 -12.11 -10.78 30.42
N VAL A 30 -11.92 -9.64 31.08
CA VAL A 30 -10.69 -8.84 31.04
C VAL A 30 -9.55 -9.60 31.74
N ASP A 31 -9.81 -10.16 32.91
CA ASP A 31 -8.83 -10.94 33.66
C ASP A 31 -8.43 -12.20 32.90
N THR A 32 -9.38 -12.95 32.33
CA THR A 32 -9.10 -14.13 31.50
C THR A 32 -8.24 -13.80 30.30
N ARG A 33 -8.49 -12.68 29.62
CA ARG A 33 -7.69 -12.24 28.49
C ARG A 33 -6.26 -11.88 28.92
N THR A 34 -6.10 -11.21 30.05
CA THR A 34 -4.82 -10.83 30.61
C THR A 34 -4.03 -12.09 31.01
N GLU A 35 -4.65 -13.04 31.66
CA GLU A 35 -4.05 -14.31 32.06
C GLU A 35 -3.63 -15.16 30.86
N LEU A 36 -4.46 -15.23 29.80
CA LEU A 36 -4.12 -15.93 28.55
C LEU A 36 -2.91 -15.28 27.86
N LEU A 37 -2.83 -13.95 27.85
CA LEU A 37 -1.69 -13.23 27.27
C LEU A 37 -0.43 -13.48 28.09
N GLU A 38 -0.52 -13.46 29.42
CA GLU A 38 0.57 -13.81 30.31
C GLU A 38 1.05 -15.24 30.09
N LEU A 39 0.12 -16.19 29.99
CA LEU A 39 0.42 -17.59 29.70
C LEU A 39 1.15 -17.71 28.35
N ALA A 40 0.67 -17.03 27.31
CA ALA A 40 1.29 -17.05 25.98
C ALA A 40 2.74 -16.52 26.00
N ILE A 41 2.99 -15.42 26.71
CA ILE A 41 4.35 -14.85 26.83
C ILE A 41 5.27 -15.78 27.65
N ARG A 42 4.80 -16.30 28.78
CA ARG A 42 5.57 -17.23 29.60
C ARG A 42 5.88 -18.53 28.86
N SER A 43 4.89 -19.11 28.16
CA SER A 43 5.10 -20.29 27.32
C SER A 43 6.09 -20.02 26.18
N GLY A 44 5.99 -18.87 25.51
CA GLY A 44 6.95 -18.45 24.50
C GLY A 44 8.37 -18.33 25.03
N MET A 45 8.54 -17.80 26.25
CA MET A 45 9.85 -17.73 26.92
C MET A 45 10.40 -19.13 27.28
N GLN A 46 9.54 -20.07 27.69
CA GLN A 46 9.94 -21.44 27.94
C GLN A 46 10.37 -22.17 26.66
N VAL A 47 9.60 -22.01 25.58
CA VAL A 47 9.96 -22.54 24.25
C VAL A 47 11.34 -22.03 23.83
N PHE A 48 11.58 -20.71 23.91
CA PHE A 48 12.91 -20.17 23.60
C PHE A 48 14.01 -20.76 24.47
N ALA A 49 13.78 -20.88 25.77
CA ALA A 49 14.77 -21.47 26.69
C ALA A 49 15.10 -22.93 26.35
N THR A 50 14.08 -23.71 25.93
CA THR A 50 14.26 -25.10 25.49
C THR A 50 15.06 -25.16 24.19
N MET A 51 14.67 -24.39 23.15
CA MET A 51 15.37 -24.34 21.87
C MET A 51 16.84 -23.94 22.00
N TRP A 52 17.15 -22.96 22.88
CA TRP A 52 18.53 -22.54 23.11
C TRP A 52 19.32 -23.60 23.92
N GLU A 53 18.65 -24.36 24.76
CA GLU A 53 19.31 -25.49 25.47
C GLU A 53 19.57 -26.66 24.51
N GLU A 54 18.65 -26.91 23.55
CA GLU A 54 18.85 -27.88 22.47
C GLU A 54 20.04 -27.47 21.57
N ASP A 55 20.13 -26.19 21.13
CA ASP A 55 21.30 -25.67 20.42
C ASP A 55 22.60 -25.92 21.25
N ARG A 56 22.56 -25.66 22.56
CA ARG A 56 23.71 -25.85 23.43
C ARG A 56 24.08 -27.32 23.57
N VAL A 57 23.10 -28.21 23.61
CA VAL A 57 23.36 -29.67 23.65
C VAL A 57 23.95 -30.12 22.31
N ALA A 58 23.44 -29.64 21.18
CA ALA A 58 23.99 -29.98 19.87
C ALA A 58 25.46 -29.53 19.71
N LEU A 59 25.84 -28.37 20.31
CA LEU A 59 27.19 -27.80 20.19
C LEU A 59 28.16 -28.34 21.23
N CYS A 60 27.70 -28.68 22.45
CA CYS A 60 28.54 -29.02 23.57
C CYS A 60 28.32 -30.47 24.11
N GLY A 61 27.43 -31.23 23.51
CA GLY A 61 26.99 -32.51 24.12
C GLY A 61 26.09 -32.35 25.35
N ALA A 62 25.58 -33.47 25.83
CA ALA A 62 24.72 -33.51 27.01
C ALA A 62 25.47 -32.96 28.29
N ARG A 63 24.70 -32.53 29.29
CA ARG A 63 25.26 -32.07 30.55
C ARG A 63 25.95 -33.26 31.25
N TYR A 64 27.18 -33.05 31.70
CA TYR A 64 28.02 -34.07 32.35
C TYR A 64 28.52 -35.20 31.41
N ALA A 65 28.27 -35.18 30.12
CA ALA A 65 28.87 -36.11 29.17
C ALA A 65 30.39 -35.80 29.01
N HIS A 66 31.21 -36.85 29.07
CA HIS A 66 32.62 -36.79 28.75
C HIS A 66 32.82 -37.20 27.30
N GLU A 67 33.03 -36.21 26.43
CA GLU A 67 33.31 -36.42 24.99
C GLU A 67 34.75 -35.90 24.73
N PRO A 68 35.71 -36.79 24.43
CA PRO A 68 37.12 -36.43 24.25
C PRO A 68 37.33 -35.42 23.11
N ASP A 69 36.54 -35.50 22.03
CA ASP A 69 36.67 -34.68 20.80
C ASP A 69 35.82 -33.41 20.85
N ARG A 70 35.31 -33.01 22.00
CA ARG A 70 34.41 -31.87 22.12
C ARG A 70 35.15 -30.56 21.87
N GLU A 71 34.78 -29.88 20.79
CA GLU A 71 35.36 -28.57 20.40
C GLU A 71 34.79 -27.38 21.18
N ALA A 72 33.58 -27.48 21.72
CA ALA A 72 32.88 -26.41 22.41
C ALA A 72 32.52 -26.75 23.86
N SER A 73 32.47 -25.75 24.71
CA SER A 73 32.18 -25.89 26.14
C SER A 73 31.05 -24.98 26.60
N ARG A 74 30.33 -25.42 27.64
CA ARG A 74 29.27 -24.63 28.31
C ARG A 74 29.89 -23.48 29.09
N ALA A 75 29.49 -22.21 28.86
CA ALA A 75 30.07 -21.00 29.44
C ALA A 75 29.08 -20.16 30.27
N GLY A 76 28.17 -20.81 30.96
CA GLY A 76 27.19 -20.14 31.80
C GLY A 76 26.02 -19.55 31.02
N ARG A 77 25.50 -18.40 31.48
CA ARG A 77 24.38 -17.67 30.88
C ARG A 77 24.68 -16.18 30.79
N VAL A 78 24.05 -15.46 29.87
CA VAL A 78 24.19 -14.02 29.71
C VAL A 78 22.82 -13.39 29.57
N ALA A 79 22.63 -12.22 30.18
CA ALA A 79 21.44 -11.42 30.02
C ALA A 79 21.36 -10.92 28.57
N SER A 80 20.30 -11.26 27.89
CA SER A 80 20.02 -10.91 26.49
C SER A 80 18.59 -10.38 26.35
N GLU A 81 18.24 -9.86 25.20
CA GLU A 81 16.89 -9.36 24.92
C GLU A 81 16.31 -10.09 23.70
N VAL A 82 15.06 -10.49 23.81
CA VAL A 82 14.24 -10.98 22.66
C VAL A 82 13.01 -10.11 22.50
N VAL A 83 12.44 -10.10 21.30
CA VAL A 83 11.21 -9.38 21.04
C VAL A 83 10.02 -10.34 21.17
N LEU A 84 9.10 -10.03 22.09
CA LEU A 84 7.86 -10.75 22.31
C LEU A 84 6.72 -9.74 22.52
N GLY A 85 5.58 -9.95 21.85
CA GLY A 85 4.42 -9.07 21.97
C GLY A 85 4.70 -7.60 21.61
N GLY A 86 5.65 -7.34 20.70
CA GLY A 86 6.04 -5.98 20.29
C GLY A 86 6.90 -5.20 21.29
N ARG A 87 7.41 -5.86 22.35
CA ARG A 87 8.32 -5.29 23.34
C ARG A 87 9.60 -6.12 23.48
N LYS A 88 10.64 -5.51 24.04
CA LYS A 88 11.87 -6.22 24.38
C LYS A 88 11.72 -6.84 25.76
N VAL A 89 11.93 -8.15 25.83
CA VAL A 89 11.87 -8.95 27.07
C VAL A 89 13.28 -9.40 27.41
N CYS A 90 13.68 -9.22 28.67
CA CYS A 90 14.97 -9.69 29.17
C CYS A 90 14.91 -11.21 29.42
N VAL A 91 15.92 -11.92 28.90
CA VAL A 91 16.07 -13.37 29.01
C VAL A 91 17.48 -13.75 29.39
N GLN A 92 17.64 -14.94 30.00
CA GLN A 92 18.95 -15.52 30.30
C GLN A 92 19.33 -16.54 29.23
N ARG A 93 20.09 -16.08 28.21
CA ARG A 93 20.55 -16.95 27.12
C ARG A 93 21.74 -17.81 27.57
N PRO A 94 21.76 -19.11 27.29
CA PRO A 94 22.95 -19.94 27.52
C PRO A 94 24.09 -19.51 26.60
N ARG A 95 25.33 -19.70 27.08
CA ARG A 95 26.53 -19.38 26.31
C ARG A 95 27.32 -20.65 26.00
N VAL A 96 27.94 -20.64 24.84
CA VAL A 96 28.84 -21.69 24.35
C VAL A 96 30.16 -21.01 23.98
N ARG A 97 31.30 -21.63 24.30
CA ARG A 97 32.63 -21.21 23.90
C ARG A 97 33.38 -22.34 23.20
N ALA A 98 34.08 -22.00 22.12
CA ALA A 98 35.02 -22.87 21.45
C ALA A 98 36.33 -22.12 21.25
N LYS A 99 37.47 -22.73 21.62
CA LYS A 99 38.79 -22.12 21.45
C LYS A 99 38.90 -20.70 22.02
N GLY A 100 38.24 -20.44 23.18
CA GLY A 100 38.23 -19.12 23.81
C GLY A 100 37.22 -18.12 23.29
N HIS A 101 36.59 -18.34 22.15
CA HIS A 101 35.60 -17.46 21.50
C HIS A 101 34.17 -17.89 21.81
N GLU A 102 33.24 -16.93 21.84
CA GLU A 102 31.82 -17.22 21.99
C GLU A 102 31.25 -17.76 20.68
N VAL A 103 30.60 -18.93 20.74
CA VAL A 103 29.87 -19.52 19.62
C VAL A 103 28.41 -19.11 19.74
N ALA A 104 27.86 -18.59 18.65
CA ALA A 104 26.48 -18.17 18.62
C ALA A 104 25.54 -19.37 18.51
N LEU A 105 24.42 -19.31 19.22
CA LEU A 105 23.36 -20.31 19.11
C LEU A 105 22.57 -20.07 17.82
N PRO A 106 22.41 -21.06 16.93
CA PRO A 106 21.74 -20.90 15.64
C PRO A 106 20.30 -20.37 15.78
N THR A 107 19.52 -20.94 16.70
CA THR A 107 18.15 -20.50 16.98
C THR A 107 18.09 -19.05 17.45
N PHE A 108 19.04 -18.63 18.32
CA PHE A 108 19.11 -17.24 18.78
C PHE A 108 19.46 -16.28 17.62
N GLN A 109 20.38 -16.66 16.74
CA GLN A 109 20.73 -15.86 15.56
C GLN A 109 19.54 -15.69 14.61
N THR A 110 18.80 -16.78 14.33
CA THR A 110 17.61 -16.73 13.48
C THR A 110 16.56 -15.78 14.06
N MET A 111 16.31 -15.86 15.37
CA MET A 111 15.36 -14.98 16.07
C MET A 111 15.83 -13.53 16.13
N ALA A 112 17.13 -13.30 16.24
CA ALA A 112 17.71 -11.96 16.25
C ALA A 112 17.74 -11.33 14.85
N ALA A 113 17.87 -12.13 13.79
CA ALA A 113 17.87 -11.67 12.40
C ALA A 113 16.49 -11.16 11.94
N THR A 114 15.42 -11.73 12.48
CA THR A 114 14.05 -11.34 12.16
C THR A 114 13.45 -10.61 13.36
N ASP A 115 13.42 -9.28 13.34
CA ASP A 115 12.81 -8.47 14.40
C ASP A 115 11.29 -8.31 14.17
N PRO A 116 10.42 -9.07 14.88
CA PRO A 116 8.97 -8.94 14.76
C PRO A 116 8.47 -7.55 15.15
N LEU A 117 9.29 -6.80 15.91
CA LEU A 117 8.97 -5.42 16.30
C LEU A 117 8.91 -4.48 15.09
N ASP A 118 9.72 -4.70 14.06
CA ASP A 118 9.71 -3.85 12.88
C ASP A 118 8.36 -3.92 12.18
N ARG A 119 7.81 -5.12 12.00
CA ARG A 119 6.49 -5.32 11.42
C ARG A 119 5.40 -4.66 12.26
N ARG A 120 5.38 -4.92 13.57
CA ARG A 120 4.38 -4.35 14.48
C ARG A 120 4.47 -2.82 14.54
N ALA A 121 5.67 -2.26 14.56
CA ALA A 121 5.87 -0.80 14.57
C ALA A 121 5.26 -0.15 13.30
N VAL A 122 5.46 -0.75 12.15
CA VAL A 122 4.87 -0.28 10.88
C VAL A 122 3.34 -0.39 10.92
N GLU A 123 2.81 -1.54 11.28
CA GLU A 123 1.35 -1.79 11.37
C GLU A 123 0.67 -0.77 12.31
N GLN A 124 1.22 -0.56 13.51
CA GLN A 124 0.69 0.41 14.47
C GLN A 124 0.69 1.84 13.91
N MET A 125 1.75 2.25 13.23
CA MET A 125 1.80 3.58 12.62
C MET A 125 0.81 3.73 11.47
N LEU A 126 0.61 2.71 10.65
CA LEU A 126 -0.34 2.71 9.53
C LEU A 126 -1.80 2.81 10.00
N ILE A 127 -2.15 2.18 11.11
CA ILE A 127 -3.48 2.32 11.72
C ILE A 127 -3.65 3.60 12.52
N GLY A 128 -2.60 4.43 12.62
CA GLY A 128 -2.67 5.79 13.18
C GLY A 128 -2.13 5.92 14.61
N VAL A 129 -1.38 4.95 15.12
CA VAL A 129 -0.69 5.11 16.40
C VAL A 129 0.54 6.00 16.21
N ALA A 130 0.56 7.14 16.90
CA ALA A 130 1.71 8.03 16.88
C ALA A 130 2.91 7.37 17.60
N THR A 131 4.15 7.65 17.14
CA THR A 131 5.37 7.07 17.73
C THR A 131 5.49 7.29 19.24
N ARG A 132 4.94 8.40 19.77
CA ARG A 132 4.91 8.69 21.21
C ARG A 132 3.92 7.83 21.98
N GLN A 133 2.91 7.31 21.31
CA GLN A 133 1.85 6.48 21.88
C GLN A 133 2.10 4.97 21.68
N TYR A 134 3.18 4.62 20.99
CA TYR A 134 3.49 3.22 20.68
C TYR A 134 3.53 2.34 21.95
N ALA A 135 4.17 2.80 23.03
CA ALA A 135 4.22 2.05 24.28
C ALA A 135 2.82 1.77 24.88
N ARG A 136 1.88 2.72 24.70
CA ARG A 136 0.49 2.59 25.18
C ARG A 136 -0.36 1.67 24.34
N SER A 137 0.06 1.41 23.09
CA SER A 137 -0.62 0.49 22.18
C SER A 137 -0.21 -0.97 22.35
N LEU A 138 0.72 -1.22 23.27
CA LEU A 138 1.16 -2.58 23.63
C LEU A 138 0.33 -3.08 24.81
N ASP A 139 -0.02 -4.35 24.78
CA ASP A 139 -0.65 -5.01 25.90
C ASP A 139 0.25 -4.93 27.16
N PRO A 140 -0.28 -4.96 28.38
CA PRO A 140 0.52 -4.92 29.60
C PRO A 140 1.55 -6.07 29.66
N ALA A 141 2.69 -5.83 30.30
CA ALA A 141 3.66 -6.89 30.49
C ALA A 141 3.19 -7.83 31.59
N PRO A 142 3.41 -9.15 31.46
CA PRO A 142 3.13 -10.10 32.52
C PRO A 142 3.86 -9.76 33.83
N ALA A 143 3.25 -10.09 34.98
CA ALA A 143 3.88 -9.96 36.27
C ALA A 143 5.19 -10.76 36.32
N GLY A 144 6.25 -10.16 36.87
CA GLY A 144 7.58 -10.78 37.00
C GLY A 144 8.40 -10.84 35.69
N VAL A 145 7.87 -10.39 34.56
CA VAL A 145 8.62 -10.29 33.29
C VAL A 145 9.22 -8.90 33.12
N THR A 146 10.55 -8.83 33.23
CA THR A 146 11.25 -7.55 32.93
C THR A 146 11.20 -7.26 31.46
N SER A 147 10.46 -6.21 31.07
CA SER A 147 10.33 -5.78 29.70
C SER A 147 10.47 -4.29 29.56
N ARG A 148 10.84 -3.83 28.36
CA ARG A 148 10.86 -2.41 28.01
C ARG A 148 10.22 -2.17 26.65
N SER A 149 9.47 -1.08 26.54
CA SER A 149 9.00 -0.63 25.24
C SER A 149 10.15 0.00 24.44
N THR A 150 9.98 0.05 23.13
CA THR A 150 10.94 0.75 22.27
C THR A 150 10.75 2.27 22.35
N SER A 151 11.84 3.03 22.20
CA SER A 151 11.76 4.50 22.20
C SER A 151 11.07 5.03 20.94
N LYS A 152 10.46 6.21 21.03
CA LYS A 152 9.85 6.91 19.89
C LYS A 152 10.80 7.03 18.67
N SER A 153 12.08 7.29 18.93
CA SER A 153 13.10 7.42 17.88
C SER A 153 13.42 6.08 17.23
N ALA A 154 13.43 4.99 18.00
CA ALA A 154 13.63 3.65 17.47
C ALA A 154 12.43 3.20 16.62
N VAL A 155 11.20 3.46 17.07
CA VAL A 155 9.97 3.21 16.27
C VAL A 155 10.03 3.98 14.95
N SER A 156 10.38 5.27 15.02
CA SER A 156 10.48 6.11 13.82
C SER A 156 11.55 5.60 12.84
N ARG A 157 12.76 5.23 13.32
CA ARG A 157 13.81 4.69 12.45
C ARG A 157 13.40 3.38 11.79
N ARG A 158 12.75 2.47 12.51
CA ARG A 158 12.24 1.22 11.96
C ARG A 158 11.17 1.46 10.89
N PHE A 159 10.21 2.34 11.18
CA PHE A 159 9.21 2.74 10.19
C PHE A 159 9.86 3.29 8.92
N VAL A 160 10.83 4.19 9.05
CA VAL A 160 11.55 4.77 7.91
C VAL A 160 12.27 3.71 7.09
N ALA A 161 13.04 2.83 7.75
CA ALA A 161 13.80 1.78 7.06
C ALA A 161 12.87 0.78 6.35
N ARG A 162 11.82 0.32 7.06
CA ARG A 162 10.90 -0.67 6.49
C ARG A 162 10.06 -0.13 5.35
N THR A 163 9.54 1.11 5.49
CA THR A 163 8.74 1.73 4.44
C THR A 163 9.58 2.12 3.22
N ALA A 164 10.87 2.47 3.40
CA ALA A 164 11.78 2.68 2.28
C ALA A 164 12.00 1.38 1.51
N ALA A 165 12.36 0.29 2.19
CA ALA A 165 12.57 -1.01 1.55
C ALA A 165 11.30 -1.53 0.82
N HIS A 166 10.12 -1.35 1.43
CA HIS A 166 8.86 -1.73 0.77
C HIS A 166 8.55 -0.87 -0.46
N LEU A 167 8.83 0.44 -0.39
CA LEU A 167 8.64 1.35 -1.53
C LEU A 167 9.56 0.94 -2.69
N ASP A 168 10.85 0.75 -2.41
CA ASP A 168 11.85 0.37 -3.40
C ASP A 168 11.50 -0.97 -4.05
N ALA A 169 11.12 -1.99 -3.26
CA ALA A 169 10.68 -3.29 -3.75
C ALA A 169 9.44 -3.18 -4.64
N TRP A 170 8.43 -2.42 -4.20
CA TRP A 170 7.19 -2.23 -4.97
C TRP A 170 7.46 -1.52 -6.31
N GLN A 171 8.27 -0.45 -6.30
CA GLN A 171 8.61 0.31 -7.50
C GLN A 171 9.55 -0.44 -8.47
N SER A 172 10.10 -1.58 -8.04
CA SER A 172 10.94 -2.47 -8.86
C SER A 172 10.24 -3.77 -9.26
N THR A 173 9.00 -3.99 -8.80
CA THR A 173 8.27 -5.24 -9.10
C THR A 173 7.96 -5.33 -10.60
N PRO A 174 8.33 -6.42 -11.30
CA PRO A 174 7.98 -6.65 -12.69
C PRO A 174 6.46 -6.63 -12.93
N LEU A 175 6.03 -6.18 -14.10
CA LEU A 175 4.61 -6.05 -14.49
C LEU A 175 4.22 -7.00 -15.63
N ASP A 176 5.16 -7.64 -16.28
CA ASP A 176 5.00 -8.57 -17.41
C ASP A 176 4.11 -9.78 -17.10
N GLY A 177 4.01 -10.18 -15.84
CA GLY A 177 3.07 -11.22 -15.38
C GLY A 177 1.62 -10.77 -15.24
N LEU A 178 1.29 -9.49 -15.53
CA LEU A 178 -0.05 -8.92 -15.39
C LEU A 178 -0.65 -8.63 -16.77
N ASP A 179 -1.86 -9.14 -17.02
CA ASP A 179 -2.61 -8.79 -18.24
C ASP A 179 -3.34 -7.46 -18.04
N LEU A 180 -2.56 -6.35 -18.11
CA LEU A 180 -3.00 -5.00 -17.85
C LEU A 180 -3.83 -4.46 -19.02
N VAL A 181 -4.99 -3.87 -18.75
CA VAL A 181 -5.99 -3.46 -19.76
C VAL A 181 -6.39 -1.99 -19.65
N ALA A 182 -6.38 -1.44 -18.42
CA ALA A 182 -6.81 -0.05 -18.20
C ALA A 182 -5.94 0.63 -17.14
N LEU A 183 -5.14 1.61 -17.59
CA LEU A 183 -4.23 2.41 -16.77
C LEU A 183 -4.93 3.70 -16.33
N LEU A 184 -5.03 3.90 -15.01
CA LEU A 184 -5.54 5.13 -14.39
C LEU A 184 -4.36 5.90 -13.84
N ILE A 185 -4.23 7.15 -14.22
CA ILE A 185 -3.19 8.04 -13.70
C ILE A 185 -3.86 9.28 -13.14
N ASP A 186 -3.51 9.66 -11.92
CA ASP A 186 -4.13 10.76 -11.20
C ASP A 186 -3.09 11.51 -10.37
N GLY A 187 -3.21 12.85 -10.35
CA GLY A 187 -2.36 13.73 -9.57
C GLY A 187 -2.93 14.00 -8.18
N VAL A 188 -2.08 14.04 -7.17
CA VAL A 188 -2.48 14.40 -5.81
C VAL A 188 -1.50 15.34 -5.15
N HIS A 189 -2.01 16.38 -4.52
CA HIS A 189 -1.20 17.31 -3.73
C HIS A 189 -1.13 16.88 -2.27
N VAL A 190 0.10 16.79 -1.76
CA VAL A 190 0.42 16.56 -0.35
C VAL A 190 1.42 17.62 0.10
N ALA A 191 0.98 18.58 0.90
CA ALA A 191 1.72 19.81 1.20
C ALA A 191 2.15 20.52 -0.10
N GLU A 192 3.43 20.88 -0.23
CA GLU A 192 4.00 21.55 -1.40
C GLU A 192 4.38 20.59 -2.55
N HIS A 193 4.08 19.30 -2.42
CA HIS A 193 4.45 18.29 -3.39
C HIS A 193 3.25 17.82 -4.21
N CYS A 194 3.47 17.63 -5.50
CA CYS A 194 2.54 16.95 -6.39
C CYS A 194 2.99 15.50 -6.59
N LEU A 195 2.14 14.56 -6.22
CA LEU A 195 2.36 13.13 -6.46
C LEU A 195 1.51 12.67 -7.63
N VAL A 196 2.08 11.86 -8.50
CA VAL A 196 1.35 11.17 -9.56
C VAL A 196 1.29 9.69 -9.21
N VAL A 197 0.08 9.14 -9.20
CA VAL A 197 -0.20 7.75 -8.83
C VAL A 197 -0.68 6.99 -10.06
N ALA A 198 -0.10 5.83 -10.32
CA ALA A 198 -0.54 4.91 -11.37
C ALA A 198 -1.24 3.70 -10.76
N LEU A 199 -2.45 3.44 -11.22
CA LEU A 199 -3.28 2.29 -10.90
C LEU A 199 -3.66 1.60 -12.20
N ASP A 200 -3.56 0.29 -12.29
CA ASP A 200 -4.06 -0.46 -13.44
C ASP A 200 -5.18 -1.44 -13.06
N ILE A 201 -5.90 -1.87 -14.08
CA ILE A 201 -6.97 -2.87 -14.01
C ILE A 201 -6.62 -3.98 -14.99
N ASP A 202 -6.47 -5.21 -14.49
CA ASP A 202 -6.21 -6.37 -15.34
C ASP A 202 -7.48 -6.87 -16.06
N ALA A 203 -7.29 -7.79 -17.00
CA ALA A 203 -8.37 -8.41 -17.78
C ALA A 203 -9.46 -9.09 -16.91
N THR A 204 -9.16 -9.41 -15.65
CA THR A 204 -10.14 -9.98 -14.69
C THR A 204 -10.89 -8.91 -13.90
N GLY A 205 -10.55 -7.63 -14.07
CA GLY A 205 -11.10 -6.50 -13.32
C GLY A 205 -10.49 -6.33 -11.92
N ARG A 206 -9.34 -6.93 -11.61
CA ARG A 206 -8.57 -6.65 -10.40
C ARG A 206 -7.77 -5.38 -10.59
N LYS A 207 -7.57 -4.66 -9.49
CA LYS A 207 -6.82 -3.41 -9.46
C LYS A 207 -5.42 -3.65 -8.94
N HIS A 208 -4.44 -3.05 -9.59
CA HIS A 208 -3.02 -3.12 -9.27
C HIS A 208 -2.48 -1.70 -9.10
N ALA A 209 -1.99 -1.35 -7.92
CA ALA A 209 -1.25 -0.11 -7.74
C ALA A 209 0.16 -0.32 -8.30
N LEU A 210 0.50 0.43 -9.36
CA LEU A 210 1.74 0.23 -10.10
C LEU A 210 2.91 1.07 -9.57
N GLY A 211 2.63 2.28 -9.06
CA GLY A 211 3.67 3.14 -8.54
C GLY A 211 3.19 4.54 -8.16
N ILE A 212 4.09 5.31 -7.54
CA ILE A 212 3.91 6.73 -7.23
C ILE A 212 5.18 7.49 -7.55
N TRP A 213 5.04 8.71 -8.02
CA TRP A 213 6.15 9.63 -8.29
C TRP A 213 5.90 10.98 -7.63
N ASP A 214 7.00 11.61 -7.16
CA ASP A 214 6.98 12.90 -6.48
C ASP A 214 7.64 13.97 -7.36
N GLY A 215 7.01 15.13 -7.46
CA GLY A 215 7.53 16.32 -8.08
C GLY A 215 7.03 17.58 -7.39
N SER A 216 7.65 18.73 -7.70
CA SER A 216 7.19 20.02 -7.18
C SER A 216 5.88 20.47 -7.84
N THR A 217 5.70 20.08 -9.10
CA THR A 217 4.50 20.37 -9.91
C THR A 217 4.21 19.19 -10.82
N GLU A 218 2.95 19.03 -11.21
CA GLU A 218 2.57 18.09 -12.25
C GLU A 218 3.04 18.63 -13.62
N ASN A 219 4.17 18.13 -14.10
CA ASN A 219 4.75 18.50 -15.38
C ASN A 219 5.00 17.25 -16.24
N THR A 220 5.22 17.48 -17.54
CA THR A 220 5.42 16.40 -18.53
C THR A 220 6.61 15.51 -18.16
N ALA A 221 7.70 16.06 -17.63
CA ALA A 221 8.89 15.30 -17.25
C ALA A 221 8.62 14.32 -16.11
N LEU A 222 7.86 14.74 -15.09
CA LEU A 222 7.42 13.88 -14.00
C LEU A 222 6.57 12.71 -14.52
N CYS A 223 5.60 13.02 -15.37
CA CYS A 223 4.72 12.02 -15.98
C CYS A 223 5.50 11.04 -16.89
N GLN A 224 6.47 11.53 -17.65
CA GLN A 224 7.36 10.70 -18.47
C GLN A 224 8.22 9.77 -17.60
N SER A 225 8.77 10.27 -16.50
CA SER A 225 9.58 9.44 -15.56
C SER A 225 8.76 8.31 -14.94
N LEU A 226 7.51 8.58 -14.56
CA LEU A 226 6.57 7.56 -14.10
C LEU A 226 6.37 6.49 -15.19
N LEU A 227 5.96 6.91 -16.40
CA LEU A 227 5.61 5.98 -17.48
C LEU A 227 6.83 5.20 -17.97
N ALA A 228 8.02 5.83 -18.05
CA ALA A 228 9.27 5.17 -18.41
C ALA A 228 9.66 4.08 -17.39
N ASN A 229 9.46 4.32 -16.10
CA ASN A 229 9.65 3.27 -15.10
C ASN A 229 8.65 2.13 -15.27
N LEU A 230 7.36 2.43 -15.49
CA LEU A 230 6.36 1.38 -15.73
C LEU A 230 6.71 0.54 -16.96
N GLN A 231 7.15 1.19 -18.05
CA GLN A 231 7.61 0.52 -19.26
C GLN A 231 8.84 -0.37 -19.00
N SER A 232 9.84 0.12 -18.28
CA SER A 232 11.05 -0.67 -17.94
C SER A 232 10.74 -1.88 -17.05
N ARG A 233 9.58 -1.91 -16.41
CA ARG A 233 9.07 -3.02 -15.58
C ARG A 233 8.13 -3.96 -16.34
N GLY A 234 7.90 -3.75 -17.64
CA GLY A 234 7.09 -4.60 -18.48
C GLY A 234 5.66 -4.10 -18.73
N LEU A 235 5.35 -2.80 -18.49
CA LEU A 235 4.07 -2.24 -18.95
C LEU A 235 4.05 -2.25 -20.50
N PRO A 236 3.10 -2.93 -21.14
CA PRO A 236 3.06 -3.03 -22.60
C PRO A 236 2.74 -1.67 -23.24
N THR A 237 3.51 -1.32 -24.26
CA THR A 237 3.34 -0.09 -25.06
C THR A 237 3.07 -0.37 -26.54
N ASP A 238 3.08 -1.64 -26.92
CA ASP A 238 2.94 -2.19 -28.26
C ASP A 238 1.54 -2.73 -28.57
N ARG A 239 0.63 -2.63 -27.63
CA ARG A 239 -0.78 -3.00 -27.76
C ARG A 239 -1.71 -1.91 -27.22
N SER A 240 -2.97 -1.92 -27.62
CA SER A 240 -3.96 -0.96 -27.15
C SER A 240 -4.20 -1.07 -25.65
N LEU A 241 -4.11 0.06 -24.97
CA LEU A 241 -4.37 0.22 -23.55
C LEU A 241 -5.37 1.35 -23.33
N LEU A 242 -6.40 1.11 -22.53
CA LEU A 242 -7.30 2.18 -22.12
C LEU A 242 -6.62 3.03 -21.04
N VAL A 243 -6.41 4.32 -21.30
CA VAL A 243 -5.74 5.22 -20.35
C VAL A 243 -6.73 6.25 -19.82
N LEU A 244 -6.98 6.22 -18.51
CA LEU A 244 -7.90 7.13 -17.84
C LEU A 244 -7.12 8.28 -17.20
N LEU A 245 -7.44 9.52 -17.55
CA LEU A 245 -6.76 10.74 -17.11
C LEU A 245 -7.77 11.75 -16.54
N ASP A 246 -7.30 12.59 -15.60
CA ASP A 246 -8.10 13.70 -15.03
C ASP A 246 -8.30 14.89 -15.98
N GLY A 247 -7.52 15.00 -17.04
CA GLY A 247 -7.54 16.09 -18.00
C GLY A 247 -6.30 16.96 -18.01
N SER A 248 -5.27 16.59 -17.25
CA SER A 248 -3.96 17.23 -17.27
C SER A 248 -3.32 17.17 -18.65
N LYS A 249 -2.97 18.36 -19.19
CA LYS A 249 -2.28 18.47 -20.49
C LYS A 249 -0.89 17.82 -20.45
N ALA A 250 -0.19 17.94 -19.29
CA ALA A 250 1.12 17.34 -19.09
C ALA A 250 1.07 15.83 -19.18
N LEU A 251 0.09 15.23 -18.49
CA LEU A 251 -0.13 13.79 -18.45
C LEU A 251 -0.55 13.28 -19.83
N ARG A 252 -1.48 13.97 -20.50
CA ARG A 252 -1.92 13.63 -21.87
C ARG A 252 -0.74 13.62 -22.84
N LYS A 253 0.14 14.66 -22.78
CA LYS A 253 1.34 14.75 -23.59
C LYS A 253 2.31 13.59 -23.35
N ALA A 254 2.57 13.25 -22.09
CA ALA A 254 3.45 12.13 -21.73
C ALA A 254 2.91 10.79 -22.23
N VAL A 255 1.61 10.54 -22.07
CA VAL A 255 0.93 9.33 -22.58
C VAL A 255 1.06 9.22 -24.11
N THR A 256 0.80 10.32 -24.84
CA THR A 256 0.94 10.33 -26.31
C THR A 256 2.37 10.04 -26.75
N GLN A 257 3.36 10.56 -26.04
CA GLN A 257 4.77 10.36 -26.39
C GLN A 257 5.26 8.93 -26.18
N ILE A 258 4.70 8.22 -25.19
CA ILE A 258 5.15 6.85 -24.84
C ILE A 258 4.34 5.79 -25.57
N PHE A 259 3.03 5.94 -25.65
CA PHE A 259 2.14 4.93 -26.22
C PHE A 259 1.69 5.24 -27.66
N GLY A 260 1.89 6.49 -28.12
CA GLY A 260 1.42 6.90 -29.44
C GLY A 260 -0.08 6.64 -29.62
N GLU A 261 -0.42 5.97 -30.71
CA GLU A 261 -1.81 5.59 -31.04
C GLU A 261 -2.32 4.37 -30.25
N ALA A 262 -1.44 3.59 -29.62
CA ALA A 262 -1.84 2.48 -28.79
C ALA A 262 -2.63 2.94 -27.55
N ALA A 263 -2.40 4.16 -27.05
CA ALA A 263 -3.18 4.73 -25.95
C ALA A 263 -4.59 5.12 -26.41
N LEU A 264 -5.61 4.43 -25.88
CA LEU A 264 -7.00 4.83 -26.01
C LEU A 264 -7.39 5.69 -24.80
N VAL A 265 -7.35 7.00 -24.95
CA VAL A 265 -7.52 7.92 -23.82
C VAL A 265 -9.00 8.11 -23.48
N GLN A 266 -9.36 7.92 -22.22
CA GLN A 266 -10.61 8.34 -21.60
C GLN A 266 -10.33 9.47 -20.61
N ARG A 267 -10.91 10.64 -20.85
CA ARG A 267 -10.87 11.73 -19.90
C ARG A 267 -11.92 11.55 -18.80
N CYS A 268 -11.55 11.79 -17.54
CA CYS A 268 -12.45 11.67 -16.41
C CYS A 268 -13.67 12.59 -16.54
N GLN A 269 -14.87 12.00 -16.66
CA GLN A 269 -16.11 12.74 -16.81
C GLN A 269 -16.45 13.62 -15.59
N VAL A 270 -16.05 13.17 -14.38
CA VAL A 270 -16.29 13.94 -13.14
C VAL A 270 -15.41 15.20 -13.11
N HIS A 271 -14.12 15.06 -13.41
CA HIS A 271 -13.22 16.22 -13.49
C HIS A 271 -13.65 17.17 -14.62
N LYS A 272 -14.01 16.64 -15.77
CA LYS A 272 -14.52 17.46 -16.89
C LYS A 272 -15.77 18.23 -16.51
N GLN A 273 -16.73 17.59 -15.86
CA GLN A 273 -17.93 18.25 -15.38
C GLN A 273 -17.60 19.37 -14.39
N ARG A 274 -16.71 19.15 -13.42
CA ARG A 274 -16.26 20.20 -12.48
C ARG A 274 -15.66 21.37 -13.25
N ASN A 275 -14.70 21.10 -14.13
CA ASN A 275 -14.03 22.16 -14.91
C ASN A 275 -15.02 23.03 -15.69
N VAL A 276 -16.03 22.42 -16.33
CA VAL A 276 -17.06 23.20 -17.04
C VAL A 276 -17.90 24.03 -16.07
N LEU A 277 -18.32 23.46 -14.94
CA LEU A 277 -19.18 24.13 -13.96
C LEU A 277 -18.45 25.26 -13.21
N ASP A 278 -17.14 25.18 -13.05
CA ASP A 278 -16.34 26.21 -12.38
C ASP A 278 -16.28 27.53 -13.17
N HIS A 279 -16.53 27.48 -14.49
CA HIS A 279 -16.66 28.65 -15.36
C HIS A 279 -18.08 29.24 -15.39
N LEU A 280 -19.02 28.71 -14.57
CA LEU A 280 -20.42 29.10 -14.60
C LEU A 280 -20.89 29.69 -13.27
N PRO A 281 -21.78 30.69 -13.29
CA PRO A 281 -22.47 31.15 -12.09
C PRO A 281 -23.40 30.08 -11.52
N ASP A 282 -23.61 30.07 -10.21
CA ASP A 282 -24.34 29.03 -9.48
C ASP A 282 -25.71 28.73 -10.06
N ARG A 283 -26.44 29.77 -10.50
CA ARG A 283 -27.79 29.66 -11.09
C ARG A 283 -27.85 28.81 -12.37
N GLN A 284 -26.73 28.66 -13.10
CA GLN A 284 -26.68 27.88 -14.35
C GLN A 284 -26.08 26.50 -14.15
N ARG A 285 -25.34 26.26 -13.06
CA ARG A 285 -24.62 25.00 -12.85
C ARG A 285 -25.53 23.77 -12.93
N ALA A 286 -26.70 23.83 -12.27
CA ALA A 286 -27.63 22.67 -12.23
C ALA A 286 -28.13 22.28 -13.64
N SER A 287 -28.49 23.25 -14.46
CA SER A 287 -29.00 22.99 -15.82
C SER A 287 -27.91 22.44 -16.74
N VAL A 288 -26.71 23.00 -16.69
CA VAL A 288 -25.56 22.52 -17.48
C VAL A 288 -25.12 21.12 -17.01
N GLN A 289 -25.08 20.91 -15.71
CA GLN A 289 -24.78 19.59 -15.13
C GLN A 289 -25.75 18.51 -15.63
N ALA A 290 -27.04 18.81 -15.67
CA ALA A 290 -28.06 17.86 -16.15
C ALA A 290 -27.81 17.48 -17.63
N ILE A 291 -27.41 18.44 -18.47
CA ILE A 291 -27.11 18.17 -19.91
C ILE A 291 -25.83 17.32 -20.01
N LEU A 292 -24.77 17.65 -19.30
CA LEU A 292 -23.54 16.85 -19.26
C LEU A 292 -23.82 15.40 -18.82
N GLN A 293 -24.56 15.23 -17.73
CA GLN A 293 -24.95 13.91 -17.25
C GLN A 293 -25.81 13.13 -18.24
N ARG A 294 -26.73 13.81 -18.94
CA ARG A 294 -27.54 13.21 -20.00
C ARG A 294 -26.68 12.72 -21.16
N ALA A 295 -25.70 13.52 -21.58
CA ALA A 295 -24.75 13.14 -22.61
C ALA A 295 -23.91 11.92 -22.21
N TYR A 296 -23.38 11.92 -21.01
CA TYR A 296 -22.56 10.80 -20.48
C TYR A 296 -23.35 9.51 -20.20
N ARG A 297 -24.67 9.60 -20.04
CA ARG A 297 -25.58 8.45 -19.92
C ARG A 297 -26.18 7.96 -21.23
N ALA A 298 -25.86 8.61 -22.34
CA ALA A 298 -26.37 8.19 -23.65
C ALA A 298 -25.95 6.75 -23.97
N THR A 299 -26.74 6.08 -24.80
CA THR A 299 -26.47 4.69 -25.22
C THR A 299 -25.45 4.57 -26.34
N ALA A 300 -25.17 5.67 -27.08
CA ALA A 300 -24.24 5.72 -28.20
C ALA A 300 -23.43 7.03 -28.22
N GLY A 301 -22.26 6.98 -28.83
CA GLY A 301 -21.33 8.13 -28.88
C GLY A 301 -21.85 9.28 -29.72
N ALA A 302 -22.50 9.03 -30.86
CA ALA A 302 -22.97 10.09 -31.76
C ALA A 302 -24.05 11.00 -31.13
N PRO A 303 -25.10 10.48 -30.46
CA PRO A 303 -26.03 11.32 -29.69
C PRO A 303 -25.37 12.11 -28.57
N ALA A 304 -24.45 11.47 -27.83
CA ALA A 304 -23.70 12.13 -26.75
C ALA A 304 -22.88 13.31 -27.30
N ARG A 305 -22.14 13.09 -28.36
CA ARG A 305 -21.33 14.12 -29.03
C ARG A 305 -22.21 15.32 -29.48
N ARG A 306 -23.37 15.07 -30.10
CA ARG A 306 -24.32 16.13 -30.50
C ARG A 306 -24.75 16.96 -29.28
N LEU A 307 -25.17 16.32 -28.21
CA LEU A 307 -25.59 17.02 -26.98
C LEU A 307 -24.49 17.92 -26.42
N LEU A 308 -23.24 17.48 -26.44
CA LEU A 308 -22.10 18.26 -25.93
C LEU A 308 -21.75 19.42 -26.88
N HIS A 309 -21.81 19.23 -28.21
CA HIS A 309 -21.62 20.32 -29.18
C HIS A 309 -22.72 21.37 -29.08
N ASP A 310 -23.98 20.96 -28.92
CA ASP A 310 -25.10 21.87 -28.74
C ASP A 310 -24.99 22.65 -27.42
N LEU A 311 -24.54 21.98 -26.36
CA LEU A 311 -24.24 22.67 -25.10
C LEU A 311 -23.14 23.71 -25.26
N ALA A 312 -22.03 23.37 -25.90
CA ALA A 312 -20.92 24.31 -26.17
C ALA A 312 -21.38 25.52 -26.96
N ARG A 313 -22.19 25.34 -28.04
CA ARG A 313 -22.77 26.46 -28.80
C ARG A 313 -23.66 27.35 -27.95
N ARG A 314 -24.49 26.77 -27.09
CA ARG A 314 -25.37 27.54 -26.19
C ARG A 314 -24.60 28.37 -25.17
N LEU A 315 -23.43 27.92 -24.75
CA LEU A 315 -22.60 28.61 -23.76
C LEU A 315 -21.69 29.68 -24.41
N GLU A 316 -21.50 29.64 -25.70
CA GLU A 316 -20.47 30.40 -26.41
C GLU A 316 -20.56 31.92 -26.20
N THR A 317 -21.75 32.49 -26.25
CA THR A 317 -21.96 33.92 -26.15
C THR A 317 -21.76 34.43 -24.72
N ASP A 318 -22.38 33.76 -23.74
CA ASP A 318 -22.43 34.25 -22.35
C ASP A 318 -21.29 33.68 -21.48
N HIS A 319 -20.76 32.51 -21.82
CA HIS A 319 -19.77 31.76 -21.05
C HIS A 319 -18.73 31.07 -21.96
N PRO A 320 -17.93 31.83 -22.71
CA PRO A 320 -17.01 31.28 -23.73
C PRO A 320 -15.98 30.29 -23.11
N SER A 321 -15.49 30.58 -21.90
CA SER A 321 -14.55 29.66 -21.19
C SER A 321 -15.21 28.31 -20.83
N ALA A 322 -16.49 28.31 -20.46
CA ALA A 322 -17.23 27.07 -20.22
C ALA A 322 -17.45 26.31 -21.54
N ALA A 323 -17.77 27.01 -22.62
CA ALA A 323 -17.91 26.42 -23.95
C ALA A 323 -16.62 25.78 -24.46
N GLU A 324 -15.49 26.48 -24.31
CA GLU A 324 -14.15 25.93 -24.61
C GLU A 324 -13.83 24.73 -23.74
N SER A 325 -14.11 24.82 -22.46
CA SER A 325 -13.94 23.67 -21.53
C SER A 325 -14.78 22.46 -21.97
N VAL A 326 -15.98 22.61 -22.52
CA VAL A 326 -16.75 21.48 -23.04
C VAL A 326 -16.07 20.89 -24.30
N ARG A 327 -15.58 21.73 -25.21
CA ARG A 327 -14.95 21.29 -26.49
C ARG A 327 -13.59 20.61 -26.25
N GLU A 328 -12.82 21.08 -25.29
CA GLU A 328 -11.50 20.56 -25.02
C GLU A 328 -11.56 19.07 -24.64
N GLY A 329 -11.00 18.20 -25.49
CA GLY A 329 -10.97 16.74 -25.27
C GLY A 329 -12.38 16.11 -25.22
N LEU A 330 -13.37 16.67 -25.92
CA LEU A 330 -14.75 16.18 -25.91
C LEU A 330 -14.81 14.70 -26.28
N ASP A 331 -14.15 14.29 -27.34
CA ASP A 331 -14.16 12.90 -27.82
C ASP A 331 -13.52 11.96 -26.79
N GLU A 332 -12.47 12.39 -26.10
CA GLU A 332 -11.82 11.64 -25.04
C GLU A 332 -12.75 11.41 -23.82
N THR A 333 -13.77 12.26 -23.61
CA THR A 333 -14.77 12.03 -22.54
C THR A 333 -15.79 10.95 -22.90
N LEU A 334 -15.88 10.59 -24.17
CA LEU A 334 -16.84 9.65 -24.72
C LEU A 334 -16.20 8.29 -25.11
N THR A 335 -14.90 8.12 -24.95
CA THR A 335 -14.15 6.94 -25.40
C THR A 335 -14.79 5.62 -24.92
N VAL A 336 -15.04 5.47 -23.62
CA VAL A 336 -15.64 4.23 -23.09
C VAL A 336 -17.08 3.99 -23.56
N LEU A 337 -17.76 5.03 -24.06
CA LEU A 337 -19.10 4.92 -24.62
C LEU A 337 -19.09 4.20 -25.98
N THR A 338 -17.98 4.26 -26.69
CA THR A 338 -17.82 3.62 -28.01
C THR A 338 -17.33 2.18 -27.95
N LEU A 339 -16.91 1.70 -26.77
CA LEU A 339 -16.32 0.37 -26.61
C LEU A 339 -17.33 -0.79 -26.46
N GLY A 340 -18.64 -0.52 -26.52
CA GLY A 340 -19.67 -1.56 -26.43
C GLY A 340 -19.75 -2.31 -25.10
N VAL A 341 -19.12 -1.80 -24.04
CA VAL A 341 -19.17 -2.37 -22.69
C VAL A 341 -20.48 -2.03 -21.97
N SER A 342 -20.88 -2.82 -20.97
CA SER A 342 -22.10 -2.58 -20.22
C SER A 342 -22.10 -1.24 -19.49
N ASP A 343 -23.27 -0.70 -19.23
CA ASP A 343 -23.47 0.55 -18.48
C ASP A 343 -22.73 0.56 -17.14
N ARG A 344 -22.65 -0.58 -16.48
CA ARG A 344 -22.00 -0.70 -15.18
C ARG A 344 -20.49 -0.56 -15.29
N LEU A 345 -19.87 -1.22 -16.26
CA LEU A 345 -18.44 -1.14 -16.53
C LEU A 345 -18.09 0.23 -17.08
N ARG A 346 -18.86 0.74 -18.06
CA ARG A 346 -18.71 2.08 -18.66
C ARG A 346 -18.66 3.17 -17.59
N ARG A 347 -19.65 3.22 -16.67
CA ARG A 347 -19.67 4.22 -15.58
C ARG A 347 -18.46 4.13 -14.65
N THR A 348 -17.89 2.96 -14.51
CA THR A 348 -16.71 2.76 -13.67
C THR A 348 -15.44 3.23 -14.40
N LEU A 349 -15.32 2.96 -15.70
CA LEU A 349 -14.16 3.34 -16.52
C LEU A 349 -14.24 4.79 -17.05
N ALA A 350 -15.36 5.47 -16.88
CA ALA A 350 -15.50 6.89 -17.28
C ALA A 350 -14.89 7.87 -16.27
N THR A 351 -14.35 7.39 -15.15
CA THR A 351 -13.87 8.24 -14.05
C THR A 351 -12.60 7.69 -13.41
N THR A 352 -11.79 8.57 -12.84
CA THR A 352 -10.60 8.22 -12.02
C THR A 352 -10.95 7.88 -10.58
N ASN A 353 -12.21 7.66 -10.23
CA ASN A 353 -12.67 7.39 -8.85
C ASN A 353 -11.91 6.26 -8.14
N ALA A 354 -11.39 5.27 -8.88
CA ALA A 354 -10.60 4.20 -8.28
C ALA A 354 -9.26 4.72 -7.73
N ALA A 355 -8.60 5.62 -8.48
CA ALA A 355 -7.37 6.29 -8.03
C ALA A 355 -7.68 7.29 -6.92
N GLU A 356 -8.73 8.11 -7.03
CA GLU A 356 -9.16 9.04 -5.97
C GLU A 356 -9.47 8.30 -4.66
N SER A 357 -10.16 7.16 -4.72
CA SER A 357 -10.45 6.33 -3.54
C SER A 357 -9.17 5.78 -2.89
N LEU A 358 -8.18 5.37 -3.69
CA LEU A 358 -6.87 4.95 -3.21
C LEU A 358 -6.18 6.10 -2.47
N ILE A 359 -6.13 7.28 -3.08
CA ILE A 359 -5.53 8.48 -2.52
C ILE A 359 -6.21 8.90 -1.20
N SER A 360 -7.54 8.86 -1.15
CA SER A 360 -8.30 9.17 0.06
C SER A 360 -7.93 8.26 1.24
N ARG A 361 -7.81 6.96 1.00
CA ARG A 361 -7.36 6.00 2.03
C ARG A 361 -5.92 6.28 2.46
N THR A 362 -5.05 6.61 1.54
CA THR A 362 -3.66 6.96 1.80
C THR A 362 -3.53 8.21 2.69
N ARG A 363 -4.36 9.24 2.45
CA ARG A 363 -4.42 10.43 3.32
C ARG A 363 -4.79 10.08 4.77
N HIS A 364 -5.66 9.09 4.96
CA HIS A 364 -6.02 8.62 6.30
C HIS A 364 -4.82 8.02 7.05
N VAL A 365 -3.95 7.29 6.38
CA VAL A 365 -2.71 6.76 6.97
C VAL A 365 -1.78 7.89 7.41
N GLY A 366 -1.64 8.93 6.60
CA GLY A 366 -0.78 10.09 6.88
C GLY A 366 -1.35 11.13 7.86
N ARG A 367 -2.58 10.97 8.39
CA ARG A 367 -3.29 12.01 9.18
C ARG A 367 -2.55 12.50 10.42
N ASN A 368 -1.68 11.67 11.00
CA ASN A 368 -0.88 12.01 12.18
C ASN A 368 0.43 12.75 11.85
N VAL A 369 0.77 12.87 10.57
CA VAL A 369 1.96 13.60 10.13
C VAL A 369 1.64 15.10 10.14
N LYS A 370 2.29 15.85 11.04
CA LYS A 370 2.06 17.29 11.19
C LYS A 370 2.97 18.16 10.32
N ARG A 371 4.12 17.63 9.91
CA ARG A 371 5.09 18.34 9.06
C ARG A 371 5.71 17.38 8.07
N TRP A 372 5.57 17.69 6.81
CA TRP A 372 6.24 17.01 5.71
C TRP A 372 7.59 17.70 5.47
N ARG A 373 8.68 16.96 5.59
CA ARG A 373 10.04 17.52 5.58
C ARG A 373 10.76 17.35 4.24
N SER A 374 10.32 16.41 3.42
CA SER A 374 10.94 16.10 2.11
C SER A 374 10.04 15.21 1.27
N GLY A 375 10.19 15.25 -0.05
CA GLY A 375 9.50 14.36 -0.98
C GLY A 375 9.72 12.87 -0.65
N ARG A 376 10.94 12.48 -0.27
CA ARG A 376 11.22 11.08 0.15
C ARG A 376 10.41 10.65 1.39
N MET A 377 10.16 11.57 2.32
CA MET A 377 9.26 11.29 3.46
C MET A 377 7.84 11.10 2.97
N ILE A 378 7.36 11.95 2.07
CA ILE A 378 6.01 11.89 1.50
C ILE A 378 5.84 10.57 0.74
N LEU A 379 6.76 10.23 -0.18
CA LEU A 379 6.73 8.97 -0.94
C LEU A 379 6.64 7.74 -0.03
N ARG A 380 7.42 7.69 1.05
CA ARG A 380 7.35 6.56 2.00
C ARG A 380 6.01 6.44 2.70
N TRP A 381 5.44 7.55 3.16
CA TRP A 381 4.14 7.55 3.83
C TRP A 381 3.01 7.24 2.86
N VAL A 382 3.02 7.87 1.69
CA VAL A 382 2.00 7.65 0.65
C VAL A 382 2.13 6.22 0.10
N GLY A 383 3.35 5.76 -0.20
CA GLY A 383 3.60 4.38 -0.64
C GLY A 383 3.14 3.34 0.37
N ALA A 384 3.47 3.53 1.65
CA ALA A 384 2.98 2.64 2.71
C ALA A 384 1.45 2.66 2.82
N GLY A 385 0.82 3.82 2.66
CA GLY A 385 -0.64 3.97 2.62
C GLY A 385 -1.27 3.30 1.39
N VAL A 386 -0.64 3.39 0.23
CA VAL A 386 -1.07 2.68 -1.00
C VAL A 386 -1.01 1.18 -0.79
N LEU A 387 0.12 0.64 -0.32
CA LEU A 387 0.31 -0.78 -0.07
C LEU A 387 -0.68 -1.33 0.98
N GLU A 388 -1.05 -0.52 1.97
CA GLU A 388 -2.08 -0.88 2.93
C GLU A 388 -3.48 -0.87 2.30
N ALA A 389 -3.80 0.14 1.48
CA ALA A 389 -5.08 0.26 0.80
C ALA A 389 -5.32 -0.86 -0.23
N VAL A 390 -4.27 -1.34 -0.90
CA VAL A 390 -4.31 -2.46 -1.87
C VAL A 390 -4.86 -3.74 -1.25
N LYS A 391 -4.56 -4.02 0.02
CA LYS A 391 -5.08 -5.20 0.74
C LYS A 391 -6.61 -5.27 0.77
N GLY A 392 -7.27 -4.11 0.70
CA GLY A 392 -8.73 -3.99 0.68
C GLY A 392 -9.32 -3.78 -0.72
N PHE A 393 -8.55 -3.96 -1.79
CA PHE A 393 -9.07 -3.80 -3.14
C PHE A 393 -10.12 -4.88 -3.46
N ARG A 394 -11.23 -4.41 -4.00
CA ARG A 394 -12.27 -5.27 -4.60
C ARG A 394 -12.16 -5.18 -6.11
N ARG A 395 -12.63 -6.21 -6.80
CA ARG A 395 -12.78 -6.18 -8.25
C ARG A 395 -13.62 -4.97 -8.69
N LEU A 396 -13.38 -4.53 -9.91
CA LEU A 396 -14.10 -3.42 -10.52
C LEU A 396 -15.60 -3.73 -10.61
N LYS A 397 -16.45 -2.73 -10.41
CA LYS A 397 -17.89 -2.89 -10.64
C LYS A 397 -18.13 -3.09 -12.14
N GLY A 398 -18.77 -4.18 -12.51
CA GLY A 398 -18.98 -4.57 -13.92
C GLY A 398 -17.85 -5.45 -14.49
N SER A 399 -16.99 -6.02 -13.63
CA SER A 399 -15.87 -6.90 -14.07
C SER A 399 -16.29 -8.11 -14.90
N ALA A 400 -17.54 -8.55 -14.83
CA ALA A 400 -18.06 -9.62 -15.71
C ALA A 400 -18.01 -9.24 -17.21
N ASP A 401 -17.98 -7.94 -17.53
CA ASP A 401 -17.89 -7.45 -18.92
C ASP A 401 -16.45 -7.09 -19.34
N MET A 402 -15.45 -7.34 -18.53
CA MET A 402 -14.04 -7.14 -18.89
C MET A 402 -13.64 -7.86 -20.19
N PRO A 403 -14.13 -9.09 -20.48
CA PRO A 403 -13.86 -9.72 -21.76
C PRO A 403 -14.29 -8.91 -22.98
N LYS A 404 -15.40 -8.13 -22.88
CA LYS A 404 -15.83 -7.22 -23.97
C LYS A 404 -14.86 -6.06 -24.17
N LEU A 405 -14.32 -5.50 -23.07
CA LEU A 405 -13.30 -4.48 -23.16
C LEU A 405 -12.03 -5.03 -23.82
N VAL A 406 -11.56 -6.20 -23.39
CA VAL A 406 -10.39 -6.86 -23.97
C VAL A 406 -10.60 -7.11 -25.47
N ALA A 407 -11.78 -7.61 -25.88
CA ALA A 407 -12.12 -7.84 -27.27
C ALA A 407 -12.11 -6.53 -28.09
N ALA A 408 -12.64 -5.44 -27.53
CA ALA A 408 -12.64 -4.13 -28.19
C ALA A 408 -11.21 -3.57 -28.37
N LEU A 409 -10.33 -3.75 -27.38
CA LEU A 409 -8.93 -3.34 -27.49
C LEU A 409 -8.16 -4.20 -28.51
N ARG A 410 -8.36 -5.51 -28.53
CA ARG A 410 -7.77 -6.41 -29.55
C ARG A 410 -8.24 -6.08 -30.97
N ALA A 411 -9.52 -5.79 -31.16
CA ALA A 411 -10.05 -5.37 -32.45
C ALA A 411 -9.40 -4.05 -32.91
N ARG A 412 -9.11 -3.15 -31.96
CA ARG A 412 -8.36 -1.93 -32.25
C ARG A 412 -6.91 -2.20 -32.63
N ASP A 413 -6.23 -3.15 -31.95
CA ASP A 413 -4.86 -3.55 -32.27
C ASP A 413 -4.77 -4.03 -33.74
N GLN A 414 -5.74 -4.83 -34.18
CA GLN A 414 -5.83 -5.27 -35.58
C GLN A 414 -6.02 -4.10 -36.53
N GLN A 415 -6.89 -3.12 -36.18
CA GLN A 415 -7.11 -1.92 -37.01
C GLN A 415 -5.87 -1.04 -37.14
N LEU A 416 -5.03 -0.99 -36.09
CA LEU A 416 -3.78 -0.23 -36.06
C LEU A 416 -2.58 -1.03 -36.59
N GLY A 417 -2.75 -2.32 -36.92
CA GLY A 417 -1.65 -3.18 -37.39
C GLY A 417 -0.61 -3.47 -36.31
N LEU A 418 -0.98 -3.38 -35.01
CA LEU A 418 -0.09 -3.64 -33.88
C LEU A 418 0.10 -5.15 -33.62
N VAL A 419 -0.84 -5.99 -34.05
CA VAL A 419 -0.79 -7.46 -33.96
C VAL A 419 -1.12 -8.07 -35.32
N SER A 420 -0.32 -9.04 -35.78
CA SER A 420 -0.63 -9.80 -36.98
C SER A 420 -1.85 -10.70 -36.79
N ALA A 421 -2.63 -10.94 -37.85
CA ALA A 421 -3.86 -11.74 -37.81
C ALA A 421 -3.67 -13.20 -37.38
N GLU A 422 -2.41 -13.69 -37.32
CA GLU A 422 -2.06 -15.09 -37.06
C GLU A 422 -1.99 -15.48 -35.58
N GLU A 423 -1.91 -14.55 -34.63
CA GLU A 423 -1.82 -14.86 -33.19
C GLU A 423 -3.17 -15.13 -32.49
N ASN A 424 -4.28 -15.17 -33.23
CA ASN A 424 -5.64 -15.34 -32.68
C ASN A 424 -6.17 -16.78 -32.66
N VAL A 425 -5.34 -17.80 -32.88
CA VAL A 425 -5.73 -19.23 -32.90
C VAL A 425 -4.89 -20.03 -31.89
N ALA A 426 -4.87 -19.59 -30.64
CA ALA A 426 -4.33 -20.40 -29.54
C ALA A 426 -5.20 -20.28 -28.29
#